data_d9c548cd659b6c471fafec73b3335a25
#
_entry.id   d9c548cd659b6c471fafec73b3335a25
#
_cell.length_a   1.000
_cell.length_b   1.000
_cell.length_c   1.000
_cell.angle_alpha   90.00
_cell.angle_beta   90.00
_cell.angle_gamma   90.00
#
_symmetry.space_group_name_H-M   'P 1'
#
loop_
_entity.id
_entity.type
_entity.pdbx_description
1 polymer ?
#
loop_
_entity_poly.entity_id
_entity_poly.type
_entity_poly.pdbx_seq_one_letter_code
_entity_poly.pdbx_strand_id
1 'polypeptide(L)'
;MGSRRSLLKIGAISAVSFVITACTKAVSGSSAPTNEPVVEDTQTPSTPEQTPSQGGEVVIAQVSALVAGEGFNFTANDGTDAILFKTKDEKVYALSRICTHEGCSVDFDLAQNKLICPCHGATYEALEGNVISGPTQRNLKKINVKVDGDNVLEVI
;
A
#
# COMPACT_ATOMS: atom_id res chain seq x y z
N MET A 1 -46.40 -28.58 -1.57
CA MET A 1 -47.03 -28.47 -2.90
C MET A 1 -46.65 -27.13 -3.51
N GLY A 2 -46.04 -27.11 -4.66
CA GLY A 2 -45.78 -25.88 -5.41
C GLY A 2 -44.35 -25.73 -5.93
N SER A 3 -43.93 -26.65 -6.81
CA SER A 3 -42.76 -26.51 -7.67
C SER A 3 -43.00 -25.39 -8.72
N ARG A 4 -42.03 -24.48 -8.92
CA ARG A 4 -41.91 -23.74 -10.20
C ARG A 4 -40.46 -23.72 -10.65
N ARG A 5 -40.22 -24.59 -11.62
CA ARG A 5 -39.08 -24.59 -12.53
C ARG A 5 -39.22 -23.41 -13.51
N SER A 6 -38.15 -22.67 -13.77
CA SER A 6 -37.98 -21.83 -14.98
C SER A 6 -36.52 -21.93 -15.39
N LEU A 7 -36.22 -22.76 -16.28
CA LEU A 7 -35.95 -22.70 -17.72
C LEU A 7 -34.91 -21.65 -18.14
N LEU A 8 -33.80 -22.25 -18.58
CA LEU A 8 -32.70 -21.78 -19.40
C LEU A 8 -33.10 -20.73 -20.46
N LYS A 9 -32.21 -19.73 -20.63
CA LYS A 9 -31.98 -19.13 -21.94
C LYS A 9 -30.51 -19.14 -22.26
N ILE A 10 -30.18 -19.97 -23.22
CA ILE A 10 -28.92 -20.03 -23.96
C ILE A 10 -28.93 -18.85 -24.93
N GLY A 11 -27.93 -18.04 -24.89
CA GLY A 11 -27.71 -16.90 -25.79
C GLY A 11 -26.30 -16.92 -26.39
N ALA A 12 -26.29 -17.11 -27.65
CA ALA A 12 -25.36 -17.28 -28.72
C ALA A 12 -23.99 -16.54 -28.64
N ILE A 13 -23.04 -17.28 -29.13
CA ILE A 13 -21.69 -17.04 -29.58
C ILE A 13 -21.63 -15.92 -30.64
N SER A 14 -20.73 -14.93 -30.46
CA SER A 14 -20.23 -14.11 -31.56
C SER A 14 -18.69 -14.16 -31.55
N ALA A 15 -18.18 -14.88 -32.53
CA ALA A 15 -16.79 -14.90 -32.91
C ALA A 15 -16.46 -13.61 -33.66
N VAL A 16 -15.53 -12.82 -33.15
CA VAL A 16 -14.92 -11.71 -33.91
C VAL A 16 -13.48 -12.12 -34.23
N SER A 17 -13.29 -12.47 -35.49
CA SER A 17 -11.96 -12.66 -36.09
C SER A 17 -11.24 -11.31 -36.20
N PHE A 18 -10.08 -11.19 -35.57
CA PHE A 18 -9.17 -10.06 -35.80
C PHE A 18 -8.02 -10.52 -36.71
N VAL A 19 -7.99 -9.89 -37.88
CA VAL A 19 -6.95 -10.04 -38.91
C VAL A 19 -5.67 -9.36 -38.44
N ILE A 20 -4.58 -10.12 -38.44
CA ILE A 20 -3.23 -9.64 -38.17
C ILE A 20 -2.69 -9.10 -39.49
N THR A 21 -2.46 -7.79 -39.56
CA THR A 21 -1.69 -7.19 -40.67
C THR A 21 -0.26 -6.89 -40.19
N ALA A 22 0.67 -7.67 -40.65
CA ALA A 22 2.08 -7.42 -40.51
C ALA A 22 2.53 -6.30 -41.48
N CYS A 23 3.14 -5.25 -40.96
CA CYS A 23 3.94 -4.32 -41.76
C CYS A 23 5.38 -4.28 -41.23
N THR A 24 6.24 -5.01 -41.89
CA THR A 24 7.67 -4.85 -41.85
C THR A 24 8.08 -3.60 -42.65
N LYS A 25 8.84 -2.69 -42.03
CA LYS A 25 9.67 -1.74 -42.79
C LYS A 25 10.96 -1.44 -42.02
N ALA A 26 12.03 -2.05 -42.51
CA ALA A 26 13.40 -1.68 -42.19
C ALA A 26 13.75 -0.38 -42.90
N VAL A 27 14.35 0.58 -42.19
CA VAL A 27 15.17 1.64 -42.77
C VAL A 27 16.35 1.89 -41.82
N SER A 28 17.54 1.55 -42.34
CA SER A 28 18.82 2.02 -41.81
C SER A 28 18.97 3.51 -42.09
N GLY A 29 19.51 4.25 -41.13
CA GLY A 29 19.88 5.66 -41.29
C GLY A 29 20.72 6.12 -40.10
N SER A 30 22.05 6.02 -40.27
CA SER A 30 23.06 6.60 -39.41
C SER A 30 23.04 8.11 -39.50
N SER A 31 23.06 8.83 -38.36
CA SER A 31 23.76 10.10 -38.15
C SER A 31 23.59 10.56 -36.69
N ALA A 32 24.67 10.66 -35.95
CA ALA A 32 24.80 11.41 -34.70
C ALA A 32 25.44 12.79 -35.04
N PRO A 33 25.63 13.72 -34.08
CA PRO A 33 24.88 14.11 -32.87
C PRO A 33 24.57 15.60 -32.88
N THR A 34 23.57 16.05 -32.13
CA THR A 34 23.52 17.44 -31.66
C THR A 34 22.93 17.47 -30.25
N ASN A 35 23.75 17.91 -29.31
CA ASN A 35 23.40 18.22 -27.95
C ASN A 35 22.50 19.44 -27.89
N GLU A 36 21.30 19.30 -27.36
CA GLU A 36 20.58 20.39 -26.68
C GLU A 36 19.94 19.82 -25.42
N PRO A 37 20.08 20.51 -24.26
CA PRO A 37 19.51 20.05 -23.00
C PRO A 37 18.02 20.41 -22.96
N VAL A 38 17.17 19.40 -23.17
CA VAL A 38 15.75 19.51 -22.79
C VAL A 38 15.70 19.37 -21.27
N VAL A 39 15.39 20.46 -20.59
CA VAL A 39 15.01 20.46 -19.18
C VAL A 39 13.61 19.82 -19.08
N GLU A 40 13.60 18.52 -18.87
CA GLU A 40 12.40 17.78 -18.50
C GLU A 40 12.19 18.00 -17.01
N ASP A 41 11.16 18.79 -16.70
CA ASP A 41 10.69 19.08 -15.37
C ASP A 41 10.05 17.81 -14.77
N THR A 42 10.92 16.89 -14.33
CA THR A 42 10.51 15.73 -13.54
C THR A 42 10.18 16.22 -12.15
N GLN A 43 8.92 16.53 -11.91
CA GLN A 43 8.39 16.73 -10.56
C GLN A 43 8.52 15.41 -9.81
N THR A 44 9.64 15.26 -9.13
CA THR A 44 9.85 14.27 -8.08
C THR A 44 8.81 14.55 -7.00
N PRO A 45 8.01 13.54 -6.57
CA PRO A 45 7.15 13.69 -5.41
C PRO A 45 8.02 14.08 -4.22
N SER A 46 7.81 15.27 -3.70
CA SER A 46 8.50 15.77 -2.52
C SER A 46 8.21 14.83 -1.35
N THR A 47 9.20 14.03 -0.99
CA THR A 47 9.25 13.39 0.33
C THR A 47 9.16 14.51 1.36
N PRO A 48 8.21 14.48 2.30
CA PRO A 48 8.15 15.47 3.37
C PRO A 48 9.46 15.42 4.14
N GLU A 49 10.20 16.52 4.12
CA GLU A 49 11.42 16.73 4.91
C GLU A 49 11.03 16.60 6.39
N GLN A 50 11.50 15.55 7.04
CA GLN A 50 11.28 15.31 8.46
C GLN A 50 12.05 16.36 9.26
N THR A 51 11.35 17.38 9.74
CA THR A 51 11.92 18.35 10.68
C THR A 51 12.02 17.68 12.05
N PRO A 52 13.21 17.52 12.65
CA PRO A 52 13.35 16.94 13.98
C PRO A 52 12.75 17.87 15.02
N SER A 53 11.66 17.44 15.63
CA SER A 53 11.04 18.12 16.76
C SER A 53 11.85 17.82 18.03
N GLN A 54 12.26 18.87 18.75
CA GLN A 54 12.97 18.71 20.02
C GLN A 54 12.01 18.17 21.06
N GLY A 55 12.32 16.96 21.61
CA GLY A 55 11.57 16.41 22.74
C GLY A 55 11.07 14.97 22.58
N GLY A 56 11.80 14.10 21.90
CA GLY A 56 11.41 12.67 21.83
C GLY A 56 10.18 12.38 20.96
N GLU A 57 9.79 13.30 20.07
CA GLU A 57 8.65 13.16 19.17
C GLU A 57 9.07 13.52 17.75
N VAL A 58 8.72 12.65 16.80
CA VAL A 58 9.02 12.83 15.38
C VAL A 58 7.72 12.90 14.59
N VAL A 59 7.55 13.95 13.77
CA VAL A 59 6.41 14.06 12.86
C VAL A 59 6.60 13.04 11.75
N ILE A 60 5.64 12.13 11.58
CA ILE A 60 5.65 11.08 10.56
C ILE A 60 4.66 11.31 9.43
N ALA A 61 3.56 12.01 9.69
CA ALA A 61 2.54 12.32 8.68
C ALA A 61 1.65 13.47 9.13
N GLN A 62 0.81 13.97 8.22
CA GLN A 62 -0.30 14.85 8.54
C GLN A 62 -1.61 14.05 8.48
N VAL A 63 -2.50 14.25 9.44
CA VAL A 63 -3.82 13.57 9.50
C VAL A 63 -4.64 13.86 8.24
N SER A 64 -4.56 15.11 7.73
CA SER A 64 -5.21 15.55 6.49
C SER A 64 -4.71 14.83 5.24
N ALA A 65 -3.46 14.34 5.25
CA ALA A 65 -2.88 13.55 4.16
C ALA A 65 -3.25 12.06 4.22
N LEU A 66 -3.78 11.58 5.34
CA LEU A 66 -4.15 10.18 5.50
C LEU A 66 -5.57 9.92 5.00
N VAL A 67 -5.69 8.98 4.08
CA VAL A 67 -6.98 8.48 3.60
C VAL A 67 -7.48 7.40 4.56
N ALA A 68 -8.72 7.56 5.06
CA ALA A 68 -9.29 6.59 5.98
C ALA A 68 -9.41 5.21 5.34
N GLY A 69 -8.82 4.20 5.99
CA GLY A 69 -8.80 2.83 5.51
C GLY A 69 -7.68 2.50 4.53
N GLU A 70 -6.79 3.45 4.22
CA GLU A 70 -5.57 3.17 3.46
C GLU A 70 -4.36 3.11 4.39
N GLY A 71 -3.36 2.33 4.01
CA GLY A 71 -2.10 2.22 4.72
C GLY A 71 -1.08 3.25 4.21
N PHE A 72 -0.46 3.97 5.12
CA PHE A 72 0.65 4.87 4.84
C PHE A 72 1.94 4.26 5.40
N ASN A 73 2.88 3.91 4.52
CA ASN A 73 4.15 3.30 4.92
C ASN A 73 5.15 4.38 5.34
N PHE A 74 5.87 4.12 6.43
CA PHE A 74 6.92 5.00 6.92
C PHE A 74 8.03 4.17 7.60
N THR A 75 9.15 4.82 7.91
CA THR A 75 10.19 4.23 8.73
C THR A 75 10.12 4.84 10.13
N ALA A 76 9.92 4.01 11.14
CA ALA A 76 9.89 4.43 12.53
C ALA A 76 11.28 4.94 12.98
N ASN A 77 11.33 5.69 14.06
CA ASN A 77 12.56 6.29 14.57
C ASN A 77 13.67 5.26 14.89
N ASP A 78 13.29 4.03 15.24
CA ASP A 78 14.22 2.93 15.45
C ASP A 78 14.67 2.21 14.17
N GLY A 79 14.29 2.73 12.99
CA GLY A 79 14.59 2.12 11.69
C GLY A 79 13.64 1.00 11.27
N THR A 80 12.60 0.72 12.05
CA THR A 80 11.61 -0.32 11.72
C THR A 80 10.71 0.13 10.58
N ASP A 81 10.55 -0.71 9.54
CA ASP A 81 9.50 -0.51 8.54
C ASP A 81 8.13 -0.61 9.21
N ALA A 82 7.32 0.41 9.04
CA ALA A 82 6.05 0.57 9.72
C ALA A 82 4.93 1.00 8.76
N ILE A 83 3.70 0.78 9.19
CA ILE A 83 2.49 1.21 8.52
C ILE A 83 1.63 2.00 9.49
N LEU A 84 1.18 3.15 9.03
CA LEU A 84 0.25 4.04 9.71
C LEU A 84 -1.10 3.95 8.99
N PHE A 85 -2.19 3.95 9.70
CA PHE A 85 -3.52 4.03 9.11
C PHE A 85 -4.50 4.77 10.00
N LYS A 86 -5.41 5.46 9.33
CA LYS A 86 -6.51 6.20 9.94
C LYS A 86 -7.81 5.43 9.80
N THR A 87 -8.54 5.30 10.90
CA THR A 87 -9.87 4.68 10.88
C THR A 87 -10.93 5.69 10.45
N LYS A 88 -12.15 5.21 10.20
CA LYS A 88 -13.31 6.07 9.93
C LYS A 88 -13.67 6.98 11.09
N ASP A 89 -13.29 6.59 12.32
CA ASP A 89 -13.51 7.37 13.55
C ASP A 89 -12.34 8.34 13.81
N GLU A 90 -11.54 8.66 12.80
CA GLU A 90 -10.40 9.58 12.85
C GLU A 90 -9.25 9.14 13.80
N LYS A 91 -9.28 7.91 14.29
CA LYS A 91 -8.19 7.37 15.11
C LYS A 91 -7.03 6.91 14.24
N VAL A 92 -5.83 7.14 14.72
CA VAL A 92 -4.59 6.79 14.03
C VAL A 92 -3.87 5.66 14.77
N TYR A 93 -3.40 4.67 14.02
CA TYR A 93 -2.68 3.51 14.53
C TYR A 93 -1.44 3.26 13.70
N ALA A 94 -0.39 2.78 14.34
CA ALA A 94 0.84 2.39 13.66
C ALA A 94 1.37 1.04 14.15
N LEU A 95 1.76 0.20 13.20
CA LEU A 95 2.30 -1.14 13.46
C LEU A 95 3.56 -1.35 12.63
N SER A 96 4.47 -2.18 13.14
CA SER A 96 5.57 -2.69 12.34
C SER A 96 5.04 -3.49 11.14
N ARG A 97 5.65 -3.30 9.99
CA ARG A 97 5.38 -4.10 8.78
C ARG A 97 6.21 -5.38 8.73
N ILE A 98 7.02 -5.64 9.71
CA ILE A 98 7.89 -6.81 9.74
C ILE A 98 7.12 -8.01 10.29
N CYS A 99 6.79 -8.95 9.40
CA CYS A 99 6.12 -10.19 9.75
C CYS A 99 6.92 -10.97 10.80
N THR A 100 6.25 -11.35 11.88
CA THR A 100 6.90 -12.02 13.02
C THR A 100 7.22 -13.50 12.77
N HIS A 101 6.86 -14.04 11.60
CA HIS A 101 7.27 -15.37 11.17
C HIS A 101 8.72 -15.35 10.65
N GLU A 102 8.96 -14.70 9.52
CA GLU A 102 10.26 -14.69 8.83
C GLU A 102 10.67 -13.32 8.29
N GLY A 103 10.09 -12.24 8.80
CA GLY A 103 10.53 -10.89 8.49
C GLY A 103 10.06 -10.30 7.15
N CYS A 104 9.20 -10.98 6.40
CA CYS A 104 8.61 -10.37 5.20
C CYS A 104 7.76 -9.15 5.56
N SER A 105 7.66 -8.19 4.64
CA SER A 105 6.75 -7.06 4.84
C SER A 105 5.30 -7.51 4.76
N VAL A 106 4.48 -7.05 5.71
CA VAL A 106 3.02 -7.22 5.66
C VAL A 106 2.38 -6.05 4.93
N ASP A 107 1.25 -6.31 4.27
CA ASP A 107 0.46 -5.30 3.58
C ASP A 107 -0.94 -5.19 4.21
N PHE A 108 -1.51 -3.99 4.12
CA PHE A 108 -2.86 -3.74 4.61
C PHE A 108 -3.90 -4.10 3.57
N ASP A 109 -4.79 -5.03 3.90
CA ASP A 109 -5.96 -5.38 3.09
C ASP A 109 -7.17 -4.60 3.59
N LEU A 110 -7.53 -3.55 2.85
CA LEU A 110 -8.66 -2.69 3.15
C LEU A 110 -10.00 -3.44 3.17
N ALA A 111 -10.17 -4.42 2.26
CA ALA A 111 -11.42 -5.15 2.14
C ALA A 111 -11.68 -6.04 3.36
N GLN A 112 -10.63 -6.60 3.94
CA GLN A 112 -10.69 -7.47 5.11
C GLN A 112 -10.38 -6.72 6.42
N ASN A 113 -9.90 -5.49 6.35
CA ASN A 113 -9.40 -4.70 7.48
C ASN A 113 -8.36 -5.48 8.32
N LYS A 114 -7.37 -6.04 7.63
CA LYS A 114 -6.32 -6.89 8.20
C LYS A 114 -4.97 -6.55 7.59
N LEU A 115 -3.91 -6.89 8.33
CA LEU A 115 -2.57 -6.95 7.78
C LEU A 115 -2.26 -8.38 7.36
N ILE A 116 -1.76 -8.56 6.14
CA ILE A 116 -1.52 -9.88 5.53
C ILE A 116 -0.06 -9.96 5.09
N CYS A 117 0.61 -11.03 5.51
CA CYS A 117 1.94 -11.35 5.04
C CYS A 117 1.85 -12.20 3.76
N PRO A 118 2.37 -11.71 2.61
CA PRO A 118 2.26 -12.43 1.34
C PRO A 118 3.13 -13.70 1.28
N CYS A 119 4.16 -13.81 2.13
CA CYS A 119 5.10 -14.93 2.07
C CYS A 119 4.46 -16.25 2.51
N HIS A 120 3.81 -16.29 3.69
CA HIS A 120 3.28 -17.54 4.25
C HIS A 120 1.87 -17.36 4.83
N GLY A 121 1.18 -16.28 4.46
CA GLY A 121 -0.23 -16.08 4.81
C GLY A 121 -0.51 -15.76 6.28
N ALA A 122 0.49 -15.32 7.05
CA ALA A 122 0.22 -14.81 8.39
C ALA A 122 -0.68 -13.58 8.31
N THR A 123 -1.74 -13.54 9.13
CA THR A 123 -2.69 -12.43 9.18
C THR A 123 -2.77 -11.85 10.58
N TYR A 124 -2.96 -10.53 10.65
CA TYR A 124 -2.98 -9.79 11.90
C TYR A 124 -4.13 -8.77 11.91
N GLU A 125 -4.60 -8.44 13.09
CA GLU A 125 -5.55 -7.34 13.27
C GLU A 125 -4.92 -5.99 12.92
N ALA A 126 -5.63 -5.17 12.18
CA ALA A 126 -5.13 -3.88 11.72
C ALA A 126 -4.89 -2.87 12.87
N LEU A 127 -5.64 -2.94 13.96
CA LEU A 127 -5.54 -1.95 15.05
C LEU A 127 -4.54 -2.35 16.13
N GLU A 128 -4.55 -3.63 16.49
CA GLU A 128 -3.79 -4.13 17.64
C GLU A 128 -2.56 -4.93 17.22
N GLY A 129 -2.50 -5.38 15.96
CA GLY A 129 -1.43 -6.23 15.47
C GLY A 129 -1.48 -7.66 15.99
N ASN A 130 -2.57 -8.07 16.64
CA ASN A 130 -2.70 -9.43 17.15
C ASN A 130 -2.76 -10.44 16.01
N VAL A 131 -2.14 -11.59 16.19
CA VAL A 131 -2.21 -12.70 15.22
C VAL A 131 -3.65 -13.20 15.13
N ILE A 132 -4.17 -13.27 13.89
CA ILE A 132 -5.45 -13.91 13.59
C ILE A 132 -5.21 -15.34 13.12
N SER A 133 -4.26 -15.54 12.20
CA SER A 133 -3.91 -16.85 11.66
C SER A 133 -2.52 -16.88 11.03
N GLY A 134 -2.03 -18.06 10.74
CA GLY A 134 -0.75 -18.28 10.06
C GLY A 134 0.28 -19.00 10.91
N PRO A 135 1.53 -19.09 10.42
CA PRO A 135 2.57 -19.90 11.05
C PRO A 135 3.26 -19.24 12.25
N THR A 136 2.82 -18.06 12.68
CA THR A 136 3.38 -17.35 13.84
C THR A 136 2.40 -17.27 14.99
N GLN A 137 2.92 -17.13 16.21
CA GLN A 137 2.15 -16.88 17.43
C GLN A 137 2.49 -15.51 18.04
N ARG A 138 3.33 -14.71 17.39
CA ARG A 138 3.78 -13.41 17.89
C ARG A 138 3.03 -12.30 17.16
N ASN A 139 2.50 -11.35 17.93
CA ASN A 139 1.85 -10.14 17.43
C ASN A 139 2.86 -9.22 16.73
N LEU A 140 2.37 -8.34 15.85
CA LEU A 140 3.18 -7.26 15.32
C LEU A 140 3.51 -6.25 16.43
N LYS A 141 4.69 -5.63 16.33
CA LYS A 141 5.08 -4.55 17.24
C LYS A 141 4.23 -3.32 16.97
N LYS A 142 3.65 -2.76 18.02
CA LYS A 142 2.99 -1.44 17.96
C LYS A 142 4.04 -0.34 17.95
N ILE A 143 3.81 0.67 17.14
CA ILE A 143 4.55 1.92 17.16
C ILE A 143 3.66 2.95 17.87
N ASN A 144 4.20 3.58 18.90
CA ASN A 144 3.46 4.56 19.67
C ASN A 144 3.32 5.85 18.87
N VAL A 145 2.10 6.23 18.58
CA VAL A 145 1.80 7.47 17.86
C VAL A 145 0.75 8.28 18.59
N LYS A 146 0.82 9.60 18.46
CA LYS A 146 -0.21 10.52 18.91
C LYS A 146 -0.53 11.54 17.83
N VAL A 147 -1.71 12.12 17.92
CA VAL A 147 -2.13 13.23 17.06
C VAL A 147 -2.02 14.52 17.86
N ASP A 148 -1.37 15.53 17.28
CA ASP A 148 -1.27 16.88 17.80
C ASP A 148 -1.60 17.87 16.68
N GLY A 149 -2.80 18.47 16.76
CA GLY A 149 -3.37 19.24 15.66
C GLY A 149 -3.53 18.40 14.41
N ASP A 150 -2.87 18.76 13.32
CA ASP A 150 -2.84 17.98 12.06
C ASP A 150 -1.62 17.05 11.97
N ASN A 151 -0.73 17.05 12.96
CA ASN A 151 0.47 16.23 12.93
C ASN A 151 0.23 14.87 13.59
N VAL A 152 0.71 13.80 12.96
CA VAL A 152 0.89 12.49 13.58
C VAL A 152 2.35 12.39 14.02
N LEU A 153 2.53 12.20 15.31
CA LEU A 153 3.84 12.15 15.95
C LEU A 153 4.13 10.73 16.43
N GLU A 154 5.34 10.22 16.13
CA GLU A 154 5.87 9.06 16.83
C GLU A 154 6.38 9.49 18.21
N VAL A 155 5.99 8.76 19.23
CA VAL A 155 6.44 8.98 20.63
C VAL A 155 7.56 8.01 20.92
N ILE A 156 8.73 8.56 21.28
CA ILE A 156 9.99 7.82 21.51
C ILE A 156 10.16 7.54 23.00
#